data_41ebfd5d164de861770e2c1fbf357127
#
_entry.id   41ebfd5d164de861770e2c1fbf357127
#
_cell.length_a   1.000
_cell.length_b   1.000
_cell.length_c   1.000
_cell.angle_alpha   90.00
_cell.angle_beta   90.00
_cell.angle_gamma   90.00
#
_symmetry.space_group_name_H-M   'P 1'
#
loop_
_entity.id
_entity.type
_entity.pdbx_description
1 polymer ?
#
loop_
_entity_poly.entity_id
_entity_poly.type
_entity_poly.pdbx_seq_one_letter_code
_entity_poly.pdbx_strand_id
1 'polypeptide(L)'
;LFLIRPRRFGKSLFLSMMRTYYDIAQKDNFDKYFGDLWIGSRPTKGHNSFQVLFFDFSKAGCSLPGADLMSSFNEYCSIIINQFAHAYASFYDEDFKSTVESIESAKAKLSYIEVKAKEKGYPLYLIIDEYDNFTNVILSEHGQKMFHDLTHASGFYREYFKQFKGMFDRIFLMGVSPITLDDLSSGYNIDWNISTDSRFNAM
;
A
#
# COMPACT_ATOMS: atom_id res chain seq x y z
N LEU A 1 -0.05 10.46 -3.49
CA LEU A 1 0.61 10.47 -4.81
C LEU A 1 0.29 9.19 -5.56
N PHE A 2 0.09 9.28 -6.86
CA PHE A 2 0.06 8.08 -7.67
C PHE A 2 0.86 8.23 -8.98
N LEU A 3 1.39 7.10 -9.46
CA LEU A 3 2.20 7.01 -10.66
C LEU A 3 1.68 5.86 -11.53
N ILE A 4 1.38 6.18 -12.79
CA ILE A 4 1.02 5.21 -13.81
C ILE A 4 2.20 5.05 -14.76
N ARG A 5 2.67 3.81 -14.95
CA ARG A 5 3.73 3.49 -15.89
C ARG A 5 3.46 2.13 -16.57
N PRO A 6 3.85 1.96 -17.82
CA PRO A 6 3.73 0.69 -18.52
C PRO A 6 4.42 -0.46 -17.78
N ARG A 7 4.05 -1.69 -18.13
CA ARG A 7 4.78 -2.88 -17.66
C ARG A 7 6.24 -2.82 -18.11
N ARG A 8 7.15 -3.44 -17.33
CA ARG A 8 8.61 -3.50 -17.56
C ARG A 8 9.35 -2.16 -17.44
N PHE A 9 8.76 -1.18 -16.79
CA PHE A 9 9.34 0.16 -16.59
C PHE A 9 10.12 0.30 -15.25
N GLY A 10 10.54 -0.80 -14.65
CA GLY A 10 11.28 -0.78 -13.38
C GLY A 10 10.46 -0.43 -12.14
N LYS A 11 9.12 -0.46 -12.24
CA LYS A 11 8.20 -0.08 -11.16
C LYS A 11 8.52 -0.74 -9.82
N SER A 12 8.61 -2.06 -9.80
CA SER A 12 8.83 -2.82 -8.56
C SER A 12 10.20 -2.54 -7.94
N LEU A 13 11.23 -2.30 -8.78
CA LEU A 13 12.54 -1.87 -8.29
C LEU A 13 12.45 -0.49 -7.63
N PHE A 14 11.81 0.46 -8.28
CA PHE A 14 11.59 1.80 -7.73
C PHE A 14 10.85 1.76 -6.38
N LEU A 15 9.79 0.96 -6.28
CA LEU A 15 9.04 0.80 -5.02
C LEU A 15 9.87 0.12 -3.93
N SER A 16 10.72 -0.86 -4.29
CA SER A 16 11.66 -1.48 -3.36
C SER A 16 12.65 -0.45 -2.80
N MET A 17 13.19 0.42 -3.66
CA MET A 17 14.07 1.52 -3.23
C MET A 17 13.33 2.51 -2.33
N MET A 18 12.12 2.93 -2.70
CA MET A 18 11.28 3.80 -1.87
C MET A 18 11.01 3.19 -0.49
N ARG A 19 10.59 1.93 -0.46
CA ARG A 19 10.35 1.20 0.77
C ARG A 19 11.57 1.23 1.67
N THR A 20 12.75 0.83 1.17
CA THR A 20 14.00 0.82 1.95
C THR A 20 14.39 2.21 2.41
N TYR A 21 14.21 3.24 1.56
CA TYR A 21 14.59 4.62 1.87
C TYR A 21 13.77 5.25 3.00
N TYR A 22 12.48 4.97 3.04
CA TYR A 22 11.57 5.57 4.04
C TYR A 22 11.42 4.74 5.32
N ASP A 23 11.75 3.44 5.28
CA ASP A 23 11.55 2.50 6.38
C ASP A 23 12.46 2.78 7.57
N ILE A 24 11.85 3.06 8.73
CA ILE A 24 12.56 3.29 10.00
C ILE A 24 13.39 2.07 10.42
N ALA A 25 12.96 0.87 10.09
CA ALA A 25 13.69 -0.38 10.38
C ALA A 25 14.97 -0.54 9.55
N GLN A 26 15.16 0.26 8.48
CA GLN A 26 16.35 0.25 7.63
C GLN A 26 17.35 1.35 7.96
N LYS A 27 17.15 2.07 9.07
CA LYS A 27 18.00 3.21 9.45
C LYS A 27 19.49 2.86 9.51
N ASP A 28 19.83 1.73 10.12
CA ASP A 28 21.23 1.31 10.28
C ASP A 28 21.86 0.81 8.97
N ASN A 29 21.02 0.54 7.96
CA ASN A 29 21.47 0.12 6.61
C ASN A 29 21.49 1.26 5.60
N PHE A 30 21.15 2.49 6.00
CA PHE A 30 21.02 3.61 5.07
C PHE A 30 22.28 3.85 4.24
N ASP A 31 23.42 3.97 4.89
CA ASP A 31 24.70 4.21 4.21
C ASP A 31 25.10 3.07 3.27
N LYS A 32 24.79 1.83 3.66
CA LYS A 32 25.05 0.66 2.81
C LYS A 32 24.28 0.68 1.49
N TYR A 33 23.02 1.15 1.51
CA TYR A 33 22.16 1.15 0.32
C TYR A 33 22.20 2.46 -0.47
N PHE A 34 22.42 3.58 0.21
CA PHE A 34 22.28 4.90 -0.38
C PHE A 34 23.53 5.77 -0.27
N GLY A 35 24.54 5.38 0.53
CA GLY A 35 25.71 6.21 0.84
C GLY A 35 26.47 6.70 -0.41
N ASP A 36 26.64 5.84 -1.40
CA ASP A 36 27.31 6.18 -2.66
C ASP A 36 26.41 6.88 -3.68
N LEU A 37 25.12 7.05 -3.39
CA LEU A 37 24.15 7.69 -4.27
C LEU A 37 24.02 9.18 -3.97
N TRP A 38 23.59 9.95 -4.98
CA TRP A 38 23.32 11.39 -4.81
C TRP A 38 22.38 11.68 -3.63
N ILE A 39 21.35 10.82 -3.43
CA ILE A 39 20.37 10.97 -2.34
C ILE A 39 20.96 10.62 -0.96
N GLY A 40 22.01 9.81 -0.91
CA GLY A 40 22.73 9.47 0.33
C GLY A 40 23.43 10.67 0.94
N SER A 41 24.07 11.50 0.09
CA SER A 41 24.71 12.74 0.53
C SER A 41 23.72 13.89 0.83
N ARG A 42 22.46 13.77 0.41
CA ARG A 42 21.40 14.79 0.53
C ARG A 42 20.05 14.17 0.90
N PRO A 43 19.96 13.45 2.03
CA PRO A 43 18.73 12.78 2.41
C PRO A 43 17.62 13.77 2.71
N THR A 44 16.40 13.39 2.35
CA THR A 44 15.20 14.16 2.71
C THR A 44 14.91 14.04 4.20
N LYS A 45 14.15 14.98 4.78
CA LYS A 45 13.75 14.93 6.19
C LYS A 45 12.95 13.66 6.57
N GLY A 46 12.33 13.02 5.58
CA GLY A 46 11.50 11.84 5.83
C GLY A 46 12.23 10.50 5.62
N HIS A 47 13.54 10.49 5.31
CA HIS A 47 14.26 9.22 5.17
C HIS A 47 14.26 8.45 6.50
N ASN A 48 14.14 7.13 6.43
CA ASN A 48 14.14 6.22 7.58
C ASN A 48 13.28 6.69 8.77
N SER A 49 12.10 7.24 8.50
CA SER A 49 11.24 7.80 9.56
C SER A 49 9.83 7.21 9.59
N PHE A 50 9.47 6.33 8.67
CA PHE A 50 8.14 5.74 8.59
C PHE A 50 8.16 4.24 8.85
N GLN A 51 7.08 3.71 9.39
CA GLN A 51 6.77 2.29 9.27
C GLN A 51 6.03 2.09 7.94
N VAL A 52 6.58 1.24 7.07
CA VAL A 52 6.12 1.11 5.69
C VAL A 52 5.29 -0.15 5.53
N LEU A 53 3.99 0.00 5.22
CA LEU A 53 3.13 -1.10 4.79
C LEU A 53 3.15 -1.18 3.26
N PHE A 54 3.50 -2.34 2.71
CA PHE A 54 3.61 -2.55 1.29
C PHE A 54 2.65 -3.64 0.81
N PHE A 55 1.75 -3.30 -0.09
CA PHE A 55 0.90 -4.25 -0.79
C PHE A 55 1.32 -4.38 -2.26
N ASP A 56 1.32 -5.61 -2.75
CA ASP A 56 1.43 -5.95 -4.17
C ASP A 56 0.10 -6.60 -4.60
N PHE A 57 -0.81 -5.81 -5.15
CA PHE A 57 -2.15 -6.29 -5.49
C PHE A 57 -2.18 -7.20 -6.72
N SER A 58 -1.05 -7.45 -7.40
CA SER A 58 -0.96 -8.55 -8.34
C SER A 58 -1.15 -9.92 -7.67
N LYS A 59 -0.91 -9.99 -6.37
CA LYS A 59 -1.02 -11.20 -5.53
C LYS A 59 -2.32 -11.28 -4.73
N ALA A 60 -3.17 -10.27 -4.84
CA ALA A 60 -4.39 -10.15 -4.02
C ALA A 60 -5.52 -11.10 -4.43
N GLY A 61 -5.21 -12.27 -4.89
CA GLY A 61 -6.14 -13.36 -5.07
C GLY A 61 -6.86 -13.38 -6.41
N CYS A 62 -7.71 -14.30 -6.62
CA CYS A 62 -8.62 -14.61 -7.73
C CYS A 62 -8.25 -15.85 -8.53
N SER A 63 -7.39 -16.70 -8.02
CA SER A 63 -6.88 -17.82 -8.82
C SER A 63 -7.68 -19.12 -8.67
N LEU A 64 -8.70 -19.17 -7.82
CA LEU A 64 -9.49 -20.39 -7.62
C LEU A 64 -10.93 -20.18 -8.09
N PRO A 65 -11.41 -21.00 -9.03
CA PRO A 65 -12.83 -21.01 -9.43
C PRO A 65 -13.72 -21.23 -8.20
N GLY A 66 -14.65 -20.30 -7.94
CA GLY A 66 -15.58 -20.38 -6.81
C GLY A 66 -15.09 -19.77 -5.49
N ALA A 67 -13.88 -19.23 -5.44
CA ALA A 67 -13.43 -18.49 -4.27
C ALA A 67 -14.23 -17.19 -4.09
N ASP A 68 -14.59 -16.87 -2.86
CA ASP A 68 -15.12 -15.56 -2.53
C ASP A 68 -14.01 -14.51 -2.64
N LEU A 69 -14.17 -13.63 -3.62
CA LEU A 69 -13.19 -12.58 -3.93
C LEU A 69 -12.88 -11.68 -2.74
N MET A 70 -13.90 -11.35 -1.95
CA MET A 70 -13.72 -10.49 -0.78
C MET A 70 -12.95 -11.21 0.32
N SER A 71 -13.24 -12.48 0.54
CA SER A 71 -12.54 -13.33 1.51
C SER A 71 -11.07 -13.48 1.12
N SER A 72 -10.79 -13.81 -0.14
CA SER A 72 -9.42 -13.97 -0.66
C SER A 72 -8.61 -12.68 -0.55
N PHE A 73 -9.21 -11.54 -0.85
CA PHE A 73 -8.58 -10.23 -0.70
C PHE A 73 -8.29 -9.90 0.78
N ASN A 74 -9.26 -10.15 1.67
CA ASN A 74 -9.09 -9.94 3.11
C ASN A 74 -7.99 -10.84 3.68
N GLU A 75 -7.93 -12.10 3.27
CA GLU A 75 -6.88 -13.04 3.66
C GLU A 75 -5.49 -12.55 3.21
N TYR A 76 -5.35 -12.17 1.94
CA TYR A 76 -4.10 -11.59 1.44
C TYR A 76 -3.67 -10.36 2.26
N CYS A 77 -4.58 -9.42 2.46
CA CYS A 77 -4.30 -8.24 3.27
C CYS A 77 -3.90 -8.60 4.71
N SER A 78 -4.58 -9.56 5.33
CA SER A 78 -4.26 -10.05 6.68
C SER A 78 -2.86 -10.62 6.77
N ILE A 79 -2.42 -11.40 5.78
CA ILE A 79 -1.06 -11.95 5.72
C ILE A 79 -0.03 -10.83 5.69
N ILE A 80 -0.20 -9.84 4.82
CA ILE A 80 0.74 -8.72 4.69
C ILE A 80 0.77 -7.86 5.96
N ILE A 81 -0.39 -7.63 6.59
CA ILE A 81 -0.47 -6.89 7.85
C ILE A 81 0.20 -7.65 9.00
N ASN A 82 0.09 -8.97 9.06
CA ASN A 82 0.82 -9.79 10.03
C ASN A 82 2.33 -9.69 9.79
N GLN A 83 2.80 -9.71 8.54
CA GLN A 83 4.22 -9.49 8.21
C GLN A 83 4.70 -8.10 8.68
N PHE A 84 3.88 -7.07 8.51
CA PHE A 84 4.16 -5.73 9.07
C PHE A 84 4.30 -5.79 10.60
N ALA A 85 3.36 -6.43 11.31
CA ALA A 85 3.41 -6.54 12.76
C ALA A 85 4.67 -7.28 13.24
N HIS A 86 5.12 -8.31 12.51
CA HIS A 86 6.39 -8.98 12.77
C HIS A 86 7.60 -8.08 12.57
N ALA A 87 7.63 -7.35 11.44
CA ALA A 87 8.78 -6.49 11.10
C ALA A 87 8.99 -5.35 12.09
N TYR A 88 7.90 -4.84 12.65
CA TYR A 88 7.94 -3.71 13.58
C TYR A 88 7.66 -4.08 15.05
N ALA A 89 7.65 -5.37 15.40
CA ALA A 89 7.35 -5.82 16.77
C ALA A 89 8.20 -5.13 17.85
N SER A 90 9.50 -4.90 17.56
CA SER A 90 10.42 -4.25 18.49
C SER A 90 10.14 -2.76 18.75
N PHE A 91 9.27 -2.14 18.00
CA PHE A 91 8.86 -0.73 18.16
C PHE A 91 7.65 -0.58 19.10
N TYR A 92 7.02 -1.69 19.50
CA TYR A 92 5.79 -1.75 20.26
C TYR A 92 5.93 -2.61 21.52
N ASP A 93 4.86 -2.71 22.28
CA ASP A 93 4.79 -3.55 23.48
C ASP A 93 4.78 -5.04 23.08
N GLU A 94 5.17 -5.93 24.01
CA GLU A 94 5.39 -7.36 23.70
C GLU A 94 4.18 -8.10 23.11
N ASP A 95 2.97 -7.65 23.45
CA ASP A 95 1.72 -8.23 22.99
C ASP A 95 1.23 -7.70 21.62
N PHE A 96 1.87 -6.68 21.08
CA PHE A 96 1.46 -6.03 19.83
C PHE A 96 1.28 -7.03 18.69
N LYS A 97 2.30 -7.83 18.43
CA LYS A 97 2.29 -8.81 17.34
C LYS A 97 1.19 -9.86 17.52
N SER A 98 1.12 -10.47 18.70
CA SER A 98 0.12 -11.53 18.99
C SER A 98 -1.31 -10.97 18.94
N THR A 99 -1.51 -9.74 19.37
CA THR A 99 -2.81 -9.06 19.27
C THR A 99 -3.21 -8.83 17.81
N VAL A 100 -2.30 -8.33 16.96
CA VAL A 100 -2.58 -8.17 15.52
C VAL A 100 -2.91 -9.52 14.89
N GLU A 101 -2.18 -10.58 15.20
CA GLU A 101 -2.42 -11.92 14.66
C GLU A 101 -3.79 -12.47 15.08
N SER A 102 -4.25 -12.20 16.29
CA SER A 102 -5.53 -12.70 16.83
C SER A 102 -6.77 -12.02 16.23
N ILE A 103 -6.63 -10.85 15.63
CA ILE A 103 -7.74 -10.13 14.98
C ILE A 103 -8.02 -10.81 13.63
N GLU A 104 -9.28 -11.17 13.34
CA GLU A 104 -9.63 -11.83 12.08
C GLU A 104 -9.66 -10.90 10.87
N SER A 105 -10.30 -9.73 11.01
CA SER A 105 -10.50 -8.79 9.91
C SER A 105 -9.24 -7.95 9.63
N ALA A 106 -8.78 -7.95 8.38
CA ALA A 106 -7.68 -7.09 7.95
C ALA A 106 -7.96 -5.60 8.23
N LYS A 107 -9.20 -5.14 8.06
CA LYS A 107 -9.60 -3.76 8.40
C LYS A 107 -9.45 -3.47 9.90
N ALA A 108 -9.82 -4.41 10.76
CA ALA A 108 -9.68 -4.25 12.20
C ALA A 108 -8.22 -4.31 12.64
N LYS A 109 -7.37 -5.18 12.03
CA LYS A 109 -5.92 -5.18 12.22
C LYS A 109 -5.32 -3.80 11.92
N LEU A 110 -5.69 -3.22 10.78
CA LEU A 110 -5.23 -1.89 10.38
C LEU A 110 -5.64 -0.83 11.41
N SER A 111 -6.89 -0.83 11.86
CA SER A 111 -7.35 0.14 12.88
C SER A 111 -6.58 -0.01 14.19
N TYR A 112 -6.28 -1.23 14.62
CA TYR A 112 -5.46 -1.46 15.81
C TYR A 112 -4.03 -0.92 15.64
N ILE A 113 -3.39 -1.20 14.49
CA ILE A 113 -2.05 -0.68 14.17
C ILE A 113 -2.04 0.85 14.15
N GLU A 114 -3.05 1.49 13.55
CA GLU A 114 -3.18 2.94 13.52
C GLU A 114 -3.16 3.55 14.93
N VAL A 115 -3.98 3.00 15.83
CA VAL A 115 -4.04 3.46 17.22
C VAL A 115 -2.68 3.31 17.88
N LYS A 116 -2.05 2.14 17.77
CA LYS A 116 -0.74 1.89 18.39
C LYS A 116 0.38 2.73 17.80
N ALA A 117 0.39 2.93 16.48
CA ALA A 117 1.36 3.80 15.83
C ALA A 117 1.23 5.26 16.29
N LYS A 118 0.00 5.77 16.40
CA LYS A 118 -0.27 7.12 16.95
C LYS A 118 0.14 7.26 18.41
N GLU A 119 -0.16 6.28 19.25
CA GLU A 119 0.25 6.26 20.67
C GLU A 119 1.77 6.36 20.83
N LYS A 120 2.52 5.68 19.97
CA LYS A 120 4.00 5.64 19.99
C LYS A 120 4.65 6.76 19.16
N GLY A 121 3.88 7.50 18.36
CA GLY A 121 4.38 8.58 17.51
C GLY A 121 5.09 8.11 16.24
N TYR A 122 4.79 6.91 15.75
CA TYR A 122 5.35 6.37 14.49
C TYR A 122 4.46 6.72 13.31
N PRO A 123 4.92 7.53 12.35
CA PRO A 123 4.16 7.81 11.14
C PRO A 123 4.12 6.58 10.22
N LEU A 124 2.97 6.39 9.57
CA LEU A 124 2.71 5.26 8.68
C LEU A 124 2.78 5.68 7.22
N TYR A 125 3.44 4.88 6.39
CA TYR A 125 3.49 5.06 4.94
C TYR A 125 2.94 3.83 4.23
N LEU A 126 1.90 4.01 3.42
CA LEU A 126 1.33 2.97 2.59
C LEU A 126 1.91 3.05 1.17
N ILE A 127 2.44 1.94 0.68
CA ILE A 127 2.86 1.78 -0.71
C ILE A 127 2.07 0.63 -1.31
N ILE A 128 1.41 0.86 -2.45
CA ILE A 128 0.66 -0.18 -3.18
C ILE A 128 1.20 -0.28 -4.60
N ASP A 129 1.70 -1.47 -4.96
CA ASP A 129 2.00 -1.84 -6.34
C ASP A 129 0.79 -2.50 -6.99
N GLU A 130 0.61 -2.25 -8.29
CA GLU A 130 -0.46 -2.79 -9.12
C GLU A 130 -1.87 -2.63 -8.51
N TYR A 131 -2.14 -1.41 -7.96
CA TYR A 131 -3.42 -1.09 -7.31
C TYR A 131 -4.65 -1.37 -8.19
N ASP A 132 -4.49 -1.34 -9.50
CA ASP A 132 -5.53 -1.58 -10.50
C ASP A 132 -5.66 -3.06 -10.91
N ASN A 133 -4.73 -3.92 -10.54
CA ASN A 133 -4.72 -5.31 -11.00
C ASN A 133 -5.93 -6.11 -10.48
N PHE A 134 -6.25 -5.99 -9.20
CA PHE A 134 -7.38 -6.71 -8.60
C PHE A 134 -8.70 -6.38 -9.31
N THR A 135 -8.94 -5.11 -9.55
CA THR A 135 -10.17 -4.64 -10.23
C THR A 135 -10.18 -4.96 -11.72
N ASN A 136 -9.01 -4.94 -12.39
CA ASN A 136 -8.89 -5.35 -13.79
C ASN A 136 -9.18 -6.86 -13.98
N VAL A 137 -8.72 -7.70 -13.06
CA VAL A 137 -9.05 -9.14 -13.06
C VAL A 137 -10.56 -9.33 -12.90
N ILE A 138 -11.18 -8.64 -11.95
CA ILE A 138 -12.63 -8.72 -11.75
C ILE A 138 -13.39 -8.28 -13.01
N LEU A 139 -13.00 -7.18 -13.61
CA LEU A 139 -13.64 -6.67 -14.83
C LEU A 139 -13.54 -7.69 -15.98
N SER A 140 -12.39 -8.35 -16.14
CA SER A 140 -12.15 -9.32 -17.21
C SER A 140 -12.83 -10.67 -16.99
N GLU A 141 -12.90 -11.15 -15.74
CA GLU A 141 -13.40 -12.49 -15.40
C GLU A 141 -14.85 -12.50 -14.95
N HIS A 142 -15.33 -11.44 -14.30
CA HIS A 142 -16.66 -11.34 -13.68
C HIS A 142 -17.54 -10.24 -14.28
N GLY A 143 -17.00 -9.42 -15.16
CA GLY A 143 -17.71 -8.39 -15.92
C GLY A 143 -18.02 -7.08 -15.16
N GLN A 144 -18.63 -6.14 -15.90
CA GLN A 144 -18.85 -4.76 -15.44
C GLN A 144 -19.71 -4.66 -14.18
N LYS A 145 -20.70 -5.52 -14.00
CA LYS A 145 -21.59 -5.45 -12.85
C LYS A 145 -20.82 -5.72 -11.56
N MET A 146 -20.04 -6.78 -11.49
CA MET A 146 -19.22 -7.12 -10.32
C MET A 146 -18.17 -6.03 -10.06
N PHE A 147 -17.52 -5.54 -11.09
CA PHE A 147 -16.59 -4.41 -10.99
C PHE A 147 -17.27 -3.19 -10.34
N HIS A 148 -18.45 -2.79 -10.83
CA HIS A 148 -19.20 -1.68 -10.29
C HIS A 148 -19.59 -1.89 -8.82
N ASP A 149 -20.08 -3.09 -8.46
CA ASP A 149 -20.51 -3.41 -7.10
C ASP A 149 -19.34 -3.34 -6.10
N LEU A 150 -18.11 -3.61 -6.52
CA LEU A 150 -16.91 -3.56 -5.68
C LEU A 150 -16.26 -2.19 -5.58
N THR A 151 -16.38 -1.38 -6.62
CA THR A 151 -15.67 -0.08 -6.71
C THR A 151 -16.55 1.13 -6.42
N HIS A 152 -17.88 1.03 -6.57
CA HIS A 152 -18.81 2.14 -6.39
C HIS A 152 -19.52 2.12 -5.04
N ALA A 153 -20.02 3.28 -4.64
CA ALA A 153 -20.83 3.53 -3.44
C ALA A 153 -20.22 2.94 -2.16
N SER A 154 -20.81 1.85 -1.63
CA SER A 154 -20.34 1.09 -0.47
C SER A 154 -19.54 -0.16 -0.87
N GLY A 155 -19.02 -0.18 -2.08
CA GLY A 155 -18.26 -1.32 -2.56
C GLY A 155 -17.04 -1.64 -1.69
N PHE A 156 -16.79 -2.92 -1.50
CA PHE A 156 -15.77 -3.45 -0.60
C PHE A 156 -14.37 -2.86 -0.86
N TYR A 157 -13.95 -2.78 -2.12
CA TYR A 157 -12.63 -2.28 -2.49
C TYR A 157 -12.49 -0.77 -2.18
N ARG A 158 -13.52 0.01 -2.48
CA ARG A 158 -13.58 1.43 -2.16
C ARG A 158 -13.51 1.70 -0.65
N GLU A 159 -14.15 0.88 0.17
CA GLU A 159 -14.12 1.01 1.62
C GLU A 159 -12.71 0.81 2.20
N TYR A 160 -11.88 -0.09 1.63
CA TYR A 160 -10.48 -0.21 2.00
C TYR A 160 -9.70 1.09 1.72
N PHE A 161 -9.87 1.67 0.53
CA PHE A 161 -9.18 2.91 0.19
C PHE A 161 -9.62 4.10 1.04
N LYS A 162 -10.89 4.17 1.44
CA LYS A 162 -11.35 5.18 2.40
C LYS A 162 -10.65 5.04 3.75
N GLN A 163 -10.51 3.83 4.25
CA GLN A 163 -9.80 3.56 5.50
C GLN A 163 -8.32 3.98 5.36
N PHE A 164 -7.65 3.59 4.28
CA PHE A 164 -6.26 3.97 4.04
C PHE A 164 -6.06 5.48 4.09
N LYS A 165 -6.96 6.27 3.49
CA LYS A 165 -6.86 7.73 3.48
C LYS A 165 -6.87 8.36 4.89
N GLY A 166 -7.64 7.81 5.81
CA GLY A 166 -7.74 8.32 7.18
C GLY A 166 -6.58 7.94 8.08
N MET A 167 -5.87 6.88 7.73
CA MET A 167 -4.96 6.17 8.61
C MET A 167 -3.47 6.45 8.32
N PHE A 168 -3.10 6.61 7.05
CA PHE A 168 -1.70 6.76 6.66
C PHE A 168 -1.31 8.22 6.46
N ASP A 169 -0.13 8.61 7.01
CA ASP A 169 0.45 9.94 6.81
C ASP A 169 0.87 10.17 5.36
N ARG A 170 1.27 9.08 4.69
CA ARG A 170 1.62 9.09 3.26
C ARG A 170 1.08 7.87 2.56
N ILE A 171 0.64 8.09 1.32
CA ILE A 171 0.18 7.01 0.44
C ILE A 171 0.82 7.21 -0.93
N PHE A 172 1.42 6.13 -1.46
CA PHE A 172 1.93 6.05 -2.82
C PHE A 172 1.30 4.85 -3.54
N LEU A 173 0.63 5.12 -4.65
CA LEU A 173 -0.03 4.12 -5.48
C LEU A 173 0.70 4.02 -6.82
N MET A 174 0.97 2.81 -7.26
CA MET A 174 1.55 2.52 -8.57
C MET A 174 0.71 1.50 -9.32
N GLY A 175 0.46 1.76 -10.60
CA GLY A 175 -0.33 0.88 -11.46
C GLY A 175 -0.05 1.10 -12.94
N VAL A 176 -0.90 0.48 -13.76
CA VAL A 176 -0.83 0.53 -15.22
C VAL A 176 -2.00 1.32 -15.82
N SER A 177 -3.15 1.35 -15.16
CA SER A 177 -4.39 1.96 -15.66
C SER A 177 -4.96 3.00 -14.68
N PRO A 178 -5.48 4.13 -15.16
CA PRO A 178 -6.18 5.12 -14.34
C PRO A 178 -7.64 4.71 -14.04
N ILE A 179 -8.20 3.72 -14.72
CA ILE A 179 -9.65 3.42 -14.73
C ILE A 179 -10.23 3.25 -13.32
N THR A 180 -9.49 2.59 -12.45
CA THR A 180 -9.95 2.33 -11.07
C THR A 180 -9.88 3.56 -10.17
N LEU A 181 -9.02 4.53 -10.49
CA LEU A 181 -8.85 5.73 -9.67
C LEU A 181 -10.04 6.67 -9.77
N ASP A 182 -10.62 6.85 -10.96
CA ASP A 182 -11.80 7.70 -11.14
C ASP A 182 -13.00 7.14 -10.37
N ASP A 183 -13.17 5.82 -10.35
CA ASP A 183 -14.22 5.12 -9.62
C ASP A 183 -13.99 5.14 -8.10
N LEU A 184 -12.75 5.03 -7.67
CA LEU A 184 -12.35 5.13 -6.27
C LEU A 184 -12.32 6.59 -5.79
N SER A 185 -12.12 7.54 -6.70
CA SER A 185 -11.80 8.94 -6.40
C SER A 185 -13.01 9.87 -6.27
N SER A 186 -14.24 9.45 -6.53
CA SER A 186 -15.43 10.30 -6.28
C SER A 186 -15.63 10.67 -4.78
N GLY A 187 -14.56 10.77 -4.05
CA GLY A 187 -14.36 11.13 -2.65
C GLY A 187 -12.90 11.05 -2.23
N TYR A 188 -12.03 10.67 -3.15
CA TYR A 188 -10.59 10.60 -2.98
C TYR A 188 -9.97 11.76 -3.75
N ASN A 189 -9.77 12.89 -3.09
CA ASN A 189 -8.85 13.90 -3.60
C ASN A 189 -7.44 13.30 -3.55
N ILE A 190 -7.10 12.45 -4.55
CA ILE A 190 -5.71 12.08 -4.83
C ILE A 190 -5.15 13.28 -5.59
N ASP A 191 -4.77 14.28 -4.84
CA ASP A 191 -4.45 15.62 -5.36
C ASP A 191 -3.22 15.65 -6.29
N TRP A 192 -2.49 14.52 -6.45
CA TRP A 192 -1.27 14.57 -7.24
C TRP A 192 -1.00 13.31 -8.07
N ASN A 193 -1.47 13.38 -9.32
CA ASN A 193 -1.04 12.46 -10.38
C ASN A 193 0.31 12.93 -10.93
N ILE A 194 1.37 12.22 -10.62
CA ILE A 194 2.72 12.54 -11.11
C ILE A 194 3.05 11.88 -12.46
N SER A 195 2.12 11.12 -13.04
CA SER A 195 2.32 10.39 -14.29
C SER A 195 2.59 11.30 -15.49
N THR A 196 1.98 12.47 -15.48
CA THR A 196 2.07 13.49 -16.55
C THR A 196 2.88 14.73 -16.14
N ASP A 197 3.39 14.75 -14.93
CA ASP A 197 4.20 15.85 -14.43
C ASP A 197 5.60 15.80 -15.05
N SER A 198 5.98 16.86 -15.78
CA SER A 198 7.28 16.92 -16.50
C SER A 198 8.50 16.77 -15.60
N ARG A 199 8.37 17.08 -14.32
CA ARG A 199 9.44 16.89 -13.33
C ARG A 199 9.82 15.43 -13.11
N PHE A 200 8.92 14.50 -13.47
CA PHE A 200 9.10 13.06 -13.29
C PHE A 200 9.18 12.27 -14.62
N ASN A 201 9.38 12.98 -15.75
CA ASN A 201 9.49 12.32 -17.07
C ASN A 201 10.73 11.43 -17.24
N ALA A 202 11.74 11.61 -16.41
CA ALA A 202 12.96 10.80 -16.44
C ALA A 202 12.87 9.54 -15.55
N MET A 203 11.72 9.29 -14.93
CA MET A 203 11.47 8.13 -14.08
C MET A 203 10.83 6.99 -14.85
#